data_2f5080f57158ca4b0e094d0063a12f2f
#
_entry.id   2f5080f57158ca4b0e094d0063a12f2f
#
_cell.length_a   1.000
_cell.length_b   1.000
_cell.length_c   1.000
_cell.angle_alpha   90.00
_cell.angle_beta   90.00
_cell.angle_gamma   90.00
#
_symmetry.space_group_name_H-M   'P 1'
#
loop_
_entity.id
_entity.type
_entity.pdbx_description
1 polymer ?
#
loop_
_entity_poly.entity_id
_entity_poly.type
_entity_poly.pdbx_seq_one_letter_code
_entity_poly.pdbx_strand_id
1 'polypeptide(L)'
;MSLLPRRRLRLLLATIILAGCTGQTAGGSPQSPTQAIENVGSDTMVNLALAWAEAYQPAHPVVRISVTGGGSGTGLAALINGTIDIANASRQIKPEETAEAQANGVDPREFVVARDAIAIIVNPENPVDHLTIDQLSDIYSGAISNWAEVGGEDRPIVRLSRETNSGTHVYFLEQVIRRGNRQDHTLFSPETLLLPSSEGITAEIRQNPNAIGYDGLGYVTPDVKVVAVGRSPAGPFQIPSAETVNDGLYPIARDLYMYTNGEPTGAVAAYLEWILSPQAQIIVTDLGFVPIPP
;
A
#
# COMPACT_ATOMS: atom_id res chain seq x y z
N MET A 1 -57.24 -71.78 24.08
CA MET A 1 -57.74 -72.78 23.10
C MET A 1 -58.43 -71.96 22.03
N SER A 2 -57.87 -71.94 20.83
CA SER A 2 -58.58 -71.80 19.57
C SER A 2 -57.59 -71.48 18.44
N LEU A 3 -57.65 -72.22 17.42
CA LEU A 3 -56.70 -72.49 16.34
C LEU A 3 -56.75 -71.40 15.23
N LEU A 4 -55.59 -71.03 14.68
CA LEU A 4 -55.36 -70.35 13.43
C LEU A 4 -55.83 -71.10 12.18
N PRO A 5 -56.02 -70.37 11.06
CA PRO A 5 -55.63 -70.94 9.77
C PRO A 5 -54.65 -70.04 8.98
N ARG A 6 -53.66 -70.70 8.46
CA ARG A 6 -52.66 -70.22 7.51
C ARG A 6 -53.30 -69.76 6.21
N ARG A 7 -53.07 -68.53 5.75
CA ARG A 7 -53.29 -68.06 4.38
C ARG A 7 -51.94 -67.96 3.64
N ARG A 8 -51.84 -68.65 2.58
CA ARG A 8 -50.70 -68.65 1.63
C ARG A 8 -50.68 -67.38 0.84
N LEU A 9 -49.61 -66.62 0.93
CA LEU A 9 -49.34 -65.40 0.15
C LEU A 9 -48.58 -65.79 -1.10
N ARG A 10 -49.20 -65.56 -2.26
CA ARG A 10 -48.59 -65.83 -3.60
C ARG A 10 -47.62 -64.71 -3.89
N LEU A 11 -46.32 -65.03 -4.14
CA LEU A 11 -45.29 -64.14 -4.62
C LEU A 11 -45.59 -63.76 -6.10
N LEU A 12 -45.92 -62.49 -6.34
CA LEU A 12 -45.91 -61.88 -7.66
C LEU A 12 -44.51 -61.29 -7.92
N LEU A 13 -43.80 -61.94 -8.86
CA LEU A 13 -42.52 -61.42 -9.36
C LEU A 13 -42.81 -60.25 -10.30
N ALA A 14 -42.56 -59.03 -9.85
CA ALA A 14 -42.62 -57.80 -10.68
C ALA A 14 -41.22 -57.61 -11.27
N THR A 15 -41.04 -57.75 -12.54
CA THR A 15 -39.85 -57.48 -13.32
C THR A 15 -39.74 -55.96 -13.51
N ILE A 16 -38.86 -55.27 -12.77
CA ILE A 16 -38.56 -53.86 -12.97
C ILE A 16 -37.50 -53.75 -14.07
N ILE A 17 -37.91 -53.20 -15.22
CA ILE A 17 -37.01 -52.81 -16.32
C ILE A 17 -36.32 -51.53 -15.87
N LEU A 18 -35.04 -51.56 -15.51
CA LEU A 18 -34.20 -50.37 -15.34
C LEU A 18 -33.88 -49.78 -16.72
N ALA A 19 -34.61 -48.73 -17.08
CA ALA A 19 -34.18 -47.83 -18.15
C ALA A 19 -32.93 -47.06 -17.68
N GLY A 20 -31.76 -47.42 -18.19
CA GLY A 20 -30.51 -46.70 -17.93
C GLY A 20 -30.56 -45.32 -18.56
N CYS A 21 -30.74 -44.30 -17.74
CA CYS A 21 -30.39 -42.90 -18.12
C CYS A 21 -28.85 -42.81 -18.22
N THR A 22 -28.33 -42.87 -19.45
CA THR A 22 -26.99 -42.41 -19.72
C THR A 22 -26.91 -40.92 -19.43
N GLY A 23 -26.59 -40.57 -18.19
CA GLY A 23 -26.24 -39.19 -17.82
C GLY A 23 -25.01 -38.78 -18.64
N GLN A 24 -25.19 -37.86 -19.58
CA GLN A 24 -24.11 -37.09 -20.16
C GLN A 24 -23.40 -36.40 -19.00
N THR A 25 -22.25 -36.89 -18.60
CA THR A 25 -21.29 -36.14 -17.82
C THR A 25 -20.89 -34.98 -18.71
N ALA A 26 -21.46 -33.79 -18.45
CA ALA A 26 -20.92 -32.54 -18.95
C ALA A 26 -19.42 -32.54 -18.59
N GLY A 27 -18.57 -32.68 -19.60
CA GLY A 27 -17.13 -32.58 -19.44
C GLY A 27 -16.80 -31.18 -18.99
N GLY A 28 -16.73 -30.96 -17.67
CA GLY A 28 -16.05 -29.81 -17.12
C GLY A 28 -14.61 -29.95 -17.56
N SER A 29 -14.15 -29.01 -18.40
CA SER A 29 -12.73 -28.87 -18.69
C SER A 29 -11.99 -28.84 -17.37
N PRO A 30 -10.87 -29.56 -17.20
CA PRO A 30 -10.08 -29.48 -16.00
C PRO A 30 -9.70 -28.00 -15.82
N GLN A 31 -10.24 -27.36 -14.80
CA GLN A 31 -9.81 -26.02 -14.44
C GLN A 31 -8.32 -26.13 -14.09
N SER A 32 -7.49 -25.39 -14.82
CA SER A 32 -6.08 -25.25 -14.48
C SER A 32 -5.98 -24.83 -13.01
N PRO A 33 -5.01 -25.35 -12.25
CA PRO A 33 -4.87 -24.96 -10.85
C PRO A 33 -4.74 -23.45 -10.73
N THR A 34 -5.56 -22.84 -9.90
CA THR A 34 -5.50 -21.41 -9.62
C THR A 34 -4.18 -21.10 -8.93
N GLN A 35 -3.37 -20.23 -9.52
CA GLN A 35 -2.14 -19.71 -8.90
C GLN A 35 -2.52 -18.49 -8.06
N ALA A 36 -2.27 -18.56 -6.76
CA ALA A 36 -2.48 -17.43 -5.86
C ALA A 36 -1.19 -16.60 -5.74
N ILE A 37 -1.32 -15.29 -5.65
CA ILE A 37 -0.26 -14.34 -5.30
C ILE A 37 -0.74 -13.54 -4.10
N GLU A 38 -0.06 -13.69 -2.98
CA GLU A 38 -0.30 -12.91 -1.76
C GLU A 38 0.60 -11.66 -1.75
N ASN A 39 -0.03 -10.49 -1.91
CA ASN A 39 0.63 -9.20 -1.96
C ASN A 39 0.23 -8.37 -0.73
N VAL A 40 1.16 -8.13 0.19
CA VAL A 40 0.88 -7.49 1.49
C VAL A 40 1.86 -6.36 1.76
N GLY A 41 1.41 -5.29 2.40
CA GLY A 41 2.35 -4.31 2.96
C GLY A 41 1.90 -2.87 2.92
N SER A 42 2.65 -2.02 2.23
CA SER A 42 2.49 -0.56 2.24
C SER A 42 1.06 -0.12 1.95
N ASP A 43 0.47 0.55 2.89
CA ASP A 43 -0.84 1.14 2.76
C ASP A 43 -0.86 2.28 1.70
N THR A 44 0.24 3.00 1.55
CA THR A 44 0.44 3.95 0.45
C THR A 44 0.23 3.31 -0.93
N MET A 45 0.56 2.01 -1.08
CA MET A 45 0.51 1.30 -2.35
C MET A 45 -0.78 0.49 -2.55
N VAL A 46 -1.68 0.42 -1.57
CA VAL A 46 -2.86 -0.46 -1.64
C VAL A 46 -3.70 -0.17 -2.87
N ASN A 47 -4.08 1.09 -3.11
CA ASN A 47 -4.92 1.46 -4.25
C ASN A 47 -4.23 1.15 -5.58
N LEU A 48 -2.92 1.40 -5.67
CA LEU A 48 -2.12 1.09 -6.85
C LEU A 48 -2.01 -0.41 -7.09
N ALA A 49 -1.72 -1.19 -6.04
CA ALA A 49 -1.61 -2.65 -6.14
C ALA A 49 -2.95 -3.32 -6.47
N LEU A 50 -4.08 -2.80 -5.93
CA LEU A 50 -5.43 -3.24 -6.29
C LEU A 50 -5.73 -2.96 -7.76
N ALA A 51 -5.46 -1.74 -8.24
CA ALA A 51 -5.68 -1.37 -9.64
C ALA A 51 -4.85 -2.23 -10.61
N TRP A 52 -3.61 -2.53 -10.27
CA TRP A 52 -2.79 -3.46 -11.05
C TRP A 52 -3.38 -4.88 -11.03
N ALA A 53 -3.81 -5.40 -9.87
CA ALA A 53 -4.43 -6.71 -9.77
C ALA A 53 -5.72 -6.80 -10.61
N GLU A 54 -6.57 -5.78 -10.52
CA GLU A 54 -7.82 -5.68 -11.29
C GLU A 54 -7.57 -5.61 -12.80
N ALA A 55 -6.55 -4.90 -13.24
CA ALA A 55 -6.19 -4.79 -14.66
C ALA A 55 -5.52 -6.06 -15.21
N TYR A 56 -4.76 -6.80 -14.38
CA TYR A 56 -4.03 -7.99 -14.78
C TYR A 56 -4.91 -9.25 -14.88
N GLN A 57 -5.79 -9.47 -13.89
CA GLN A 57 -6.57 -10.71 -13.74
C GLN A 57 -7.46 -11.08 -14.94
N PRO A 58 -8.15 -10.14 -15.66
CA PRO A 58 -9.00 -10.50 -16.80
C PRO A 58 -8.24 -11.20 -17.95
N ALA A 59 -6.98 -10.83 -18.17
CA ALA A 59 -6.11 -11.49 -19.17
C ALA A 59 -5.45 -12.77 -18.63
N HIS A 60 -5.47 -12.97 -17.30
CA HIS A 60 -4.82 -14.10 -16.61
C HIS A 60 -5.78 -14.80 -15.64
N PRO A 61 -6.87 -15.42 -16.13
CA PRO A 61 -7.98 -15.91 -15.30
C PRO A 61 -7.60 -17.05 -14.34
N VAL A 62 -6.43 -17.66 -14.52
CA VAL A 62 -5.88 -18.70 -13.65
C VAL A 62 -5.06 -18.13 -12.48
N VAL A 63 -4.77 -16.82 -12.50
CA VAL A 63 -4.02 -16.10 -11.44
C VAL A 63 -5.00 -15.38 -10.55
N ARG A 64 -4.87 -15.55 -9.24
CA ARG A 64 -5.59 -14.79 -8.23
C ARG A 64 -4.60 -13.96 -7.42
N ILE A 65 -4.79 -12.66 -7.38
CA ILE A 65 -3.94 -11.74 -6.64
C ILE A 65 -4.77 -11.18 -5.48
N SER A 66 -4.29 -11.40 -4.28
CA SER A 66 -4.84 -10.85 -3.05
C SER A 66 -3.96 -9.67 -2.63
N VAL A 67 -4.57 -8.53 -2.33
CA VAL A 67 -3.85 -7.32 -1.90
C VAL A 67 -4.31 -6.93 -0.50
N THR A 68 -3.37 -6.80 0.42
CA THR A 68 -3.64 -6.40 1.81
C THR A 68 -2.69 -5.29 2.25
N GLY A 69 -3.24 -4.24 2.84
CA GLY A 69 -2.47 -3.15 3.47
C GLY A 69 -1.89 -3.56 4.83
N GLY A 70 -1.65 -2.58 5.67
CA GLY A 70 -1.17 -2.77 7.04
C GLY A 70 0.25 -2.25 7.28
N GLY A 71 0.81 -1.54 6.29
CA GLY A 71 2.11 -0.86 6.38
C GLY A 71 3.29 -1.68 5.85
N SER A 72 4.33 -0.96 5.40
CA SER A 72 5.54 -1.58 4.83
C SER A 72 6.25 -2.53 5.79
N GLY A 73 6.25 -2.20 7.09
CA GLY A 73 6.85 -3.07 8.10
C GLY A 73 6.13 -4.41 8.22
N THR A 74 4.80 -4.41 8.13
CA THR A 74 3.99 -5.65 8.15
C THR A 74 4.28 -6.53 6.93
N GLY A 75 4.32 -5.93 5.72
CA GLY A 75 4.65 -6.68 4.50
C GLY A 75 6.06 -7.26 4.53
N LEU A 76 7.06 -6.46 4.91
CA LEU A 76 8.44 -6.92 5.02
C LEU A 76 8.60 -8.04 6.06
N ALA A 77 7.95 -7.91 7.23
CA ALA A 77 7.95 -8.98 8.23
C ALA A 77 7.29 -10.27 7.72
N ALA A 78 6.19 -10.16 6.97
CA ALA A 78 5.53 -11.31 6.37
C ALA A 78 6.42 -12.00 5.31
N LEU A 79 7.15 -11.23 4.49
CA LEU A 79 8.11 -11.75 3.53
C LEU A 79 9.28 -12.46 4.25
N ILE A 80 9.86 -11.84 5.30
CA ILE A 80 10.93 -12.40 6.12
C ILE A 80 10.51 -13.72 6.75
N ASN A 81 9.25 -13.88 7.09
CA ASN A 81 8.68 -15.11 7.63
C ASN A 81 8.24 -16.11 6.54
N GLY A 82 8.40 -15.79 5.26
CA GLY A 82 8.06 -16.67 4.14
C GLY A 82 6.55 -16.93 4.00
N THR A 83 5.70 -16.02 4.44
CA THR A 83 4.24 -16.20 4.46
C THR A 83 3.50 -15.54 3.30
N ILE A 84 4.21 -14.77 2.47
CA ILE A 84 3.66 -14.06 1.30
C ILE A 84 4.60 -14.16 0.11
N ASP A 85 4.10 -13.82 -1.08
CA ASP A 85 4.87 -13.84 -2.33
C ASP A 85 5.51 -12.48 -2.62
N ILE A 86 4.78 -11.38 -2.36
CA ILE A 86 5.20 -10.00 -2.65
C ILE A 86 4.95 -9.11 -1.43
N ALA A 87 6.01 -8.44 -0.97
CA ALA A 87 5.88 -7.37 0.02
C ALA A 87 5.89 -6.00 -0.66
N ASN A 88 4.83 -5.20 -0.48
CA ASN A 88 4.80 -3.80 -0.87
C ASN A 88 5.47 -2.92 0.17
N ALA A 89 6.36 -2.03 -0.26
CA ALA A 89 7.02 -1.12 0.66
C ALA A 89 7.18 0.28 0.06
N SER A 90 6.90 1.31 0.86
CA SER A 90 7.10 2.72 0.54
C SER A 90 8.35 3.30 1.21
N ARG A 91 9.28 2.45 1.53
CA ARG A 91 10.66 2.68 1.95
C ARG A 91 11.51 1.48 1.57
N GLN A 92 12.81 1.66 1.53
CA GLN A 92 13.71 0.52 1.39
C GLN A 92 13.65 -0.41 2.61
N ILE A 93 13.92 -1.69 2.37
CA ILE A 93 14.19 -2.66 3.42
C ILE A 93 15.44 -2.21 4.21
N LYS A 94 15.38 -2.33 5.53
CA LYS A 94 16.50 -1.93 6.39
C LYS A 94 17.57 -3.00 6.44
N PRO A 95 18.84 -2.62 6.71
CA PRO A 95 19.93 -3.60 6.86
C PRO A 95 19.64 -4.70 7.89
N GLU A 96 19.03 -4.33 9.02
CA GLU A 96 18.62 -5.28 10.06
C GLU A 96 17.52 -6.25 9.58
N GLU A 97 16.53 -5.75 8.80
CA GLU A 97 15.47 -6.57 8.20
C GLU A 97 16.04 -7.53 7.15
N THR A 98 17.02 -7.06 6.35
CA THR A 98 17.74 -7.91 5.39
C THR A 98 18.55 -9.01 6.10
N ALA A 99 19.23 -8.68 7.19
CA ALA A 99 19.99 -9.65 7.96
C ALA A 99 19.07 -10.71 8.60
N GLU A 100 17.91 -10.31 9.12
CA GLU A 100 16.89 -11.21 9.66
C GLU A 100 16.31 -12.12 8.56
N ALA A 101 16.00 -11.57 7.38
CA ALA A 101 15.54 -12.34 6.23
C ALA A 101 16.54 -13.44 5.86
N GLN A 102 17.82 -13.10 5.73
CA GLN A 102 18.88 -14.04 5.41
C GLN A 102 19.03 -15.13 6.47
N ALA A 103 18.90 -14.78 7.74
CA ALA A 103 18.91 -15.74 8.84
C ALA A 103 17.75 -16.74 8.77
N ASN A 104 16.61 -16.31 8.22
CA ASN A 104 15.42 -17.14 7.96
C ASN A 104 15.47 -17.89 6.61
N GLY A 105 16.57 -17.75 5.84
CA GLY A 105 16.70 -18.38 4.51
C GLY A 105 15.92 -17.65 3.40
N VAL A 106 15.53 -16.40 3.63
CA VAL A 106 14.89 -15.52 2.67
C VAL A 106 15.91 -14.55 2.09
N ASP A 107 15.92 -14.40 0.77
CA ASP A 107 16.79 -13.46 0.03
C ASP A 107 15.92 -12.34 -0.58
N PRO A 108 15.73 -11.20 0.10
CA PRO A 108 14.85 -10.15 -0.40
C PRO A 108 15.35 -9.55 -1.70
N ARG A 109 14.61 -9.78 -2.79
CA ARG A 109 14.87 -9.17 -4.09
C ARG A 109 14.02 -7.91 -4.27
N GLU A 110 14.68 -6.79 -4.53
CA GLU A 110 14.05 -5.47 -4.65
C GLU A 110 13.66 -5.15 -6.11
N PHE A 111 12.44 -4.63 -6.28
CA PHE A 111 11.92 -4.08 -7.54
C PHE A 111 11.39 -2.69 -7.27
N VAL A 112 11.93 -1.66 -7.94
CA VAL A 112 11.32 -0.33 -7.97
C VAL A 112 10.17 -0.38 -8.97
N VAL A 113 8.94 -0.12 -8.52
CA VAL A 113 7.73 -0.28 -9.34
C VAL A 113 7.02 1.03 -9.66
N ALA A 114 7.28 2.07 -8.89
CA ALA A 114 6.78 3.44 -9.09
C ALA A 114 7.61 4.41 -8.25
N ARG A 115 7.33 5.71 -8.40
CA ARG A 115 7.80 6.77 -7.49
C ARG A 115 6.63 7.48 -6.84
N ASP A 116 6.89 8.10 -5.71
CA ASP A 116 5.91 8.85 -4.94
C ASP A 116 6.51 10.16 -4.45
N ALA A 117 5.68 11.18 -4.36
CA ALA A 117 5.97 12.40 -3.62
C ALA A 117 5.15 12.41 -2.34
N ILE A 118 5.77 12.69 -1.21
CA ILE A 118 5.04 12.91 0.03
C ILE A 118 4.56 14.35 0.06
N ALA A 119 3.27 14.55 -0.22
CA ALA A 119 2.62 15.84 -0.14
C ALA A 119 2.40 16.26 1.31
N ILE A 120 2.68 17.51 1.62
CA ILE A 120 2.27 18.14 2.87
C ILE A 120 0.89 18.73 2.65
N ILE A 121 -0.07 18.33 3.47
CA ILE A 121 -1.46 18.71 3.31
C ILE A 121 -2.01 19.37 4.57
N VAL A 122 -2.83 20.40 4.35
CA VAL A 122 -3.53 21.12 5.40
C VAL A 122 -4.99 21.33 5.00
N ASN A 123 -5.81 21.79 5.94
CA ASN A 123 -7.17 22.18 5.64
C ASN A 123 -7.18 23.36 4.64
N PRO A 124 -8.13 23.43 3.68
CA PRO A 124 -8.21 24.52 2.71
C PRO A 124 -8.29 25.93 3.31
N GLU A 125 -8.81 26.06 4.54
CA GLU A 125 -8.91 27.34 5.26
C GLU A 125 -7.56 27.79 5.86
N ASN A 126 -6.55 26.93 5.92
CA ASN A 126 -5.24 27.27 6.47
C ASN A 126 -4.52 28.23 5.51
N PRO A 127 -4.07 29.44 5.95
CA PRO A 127 -3.44 30.42 5.07
C PRO A 127 -1.99 30.08 4.66
N VAL A 128 -1.35 29.09 5.31
CA VAL A 128 0.05 28.74 5.03
C VAL A 128 0.18 28.08 3.65
N ASP A 129 0.98 28.68 2.75
CA ASP A 129 1.14 28.23 1.37
C ASP A 129 2.44 27.44 1.14
N HIS A 130 3.44 27.65 2.01
CA HIS A 130 4.74 27.00 1.86
C HIS A 130 5.42 26.77 3.21
N LEU A 131 6.23 25.73 3.29
CA LEU A 131 7.06 25.39 4.44
C LEU A 131 8.43 24.89 3.97
N THR A 132 9.46 25.11 4.78
CA THR A 132 10.77 24.50 4.56
C THR A 132 10.84 23.11 5.22
N ILE A 133 11.81 22.30 4.79
CA ILE A 133 12.12 21.01 5.47
C ILE A 133 12.45 21.26 6.96
N ASP A 134 13.16 22.35 7.28
CA ASP A 134 13.48 22.67 8.68
C ASP A 134 12.22 23.01 9.48
N GLN A 135 11.30 23.82 8.93
CA GLN A 135 10.02 24.11 9.58
C GLN A 135 9.16 22.82 9.75
N LEU A 136 9.13 21.94 8.75
CA LEU A 136 8.45 20.66 8.88
C LEU A 136 9.07 19.78 10.00
N SER A 137 10.40 19.74 10.08
CA SER A 137 11.10 19.05 11.16
C SER A 137 10.72 19.63 12.53
N ASP A 138 10.73 20.95 12.66
CA ASP A 138 10.41 21.66 13.91
C ASP A 138 8.93 21.51 14.30
N ILE A 139 8.03 21.53 13.33
CA ILE A 139 6.60 21.26 13.56
C ILE A 139 6.43 19.82 14.11
N TYR A 140 6.95 18.83 13.40
CA TYR A 140 6.70 17.43 13.76
C TYR A 140 7.50 16.95 14.98
N SER A 141 8.62 17.59 15.31
CA SER A 141 9.30 17.36 16.59
C SER A 141 8.67 18.09 17.77
N GLY A 142 7.77 19.06 17.51
CA GLY A 142 7.07 19.86 18.52
C GLY A 142 7.79 21.14 18.94
N ALA A 143 8.90 21.50 18.30
CA ALA A 143 9.59 22.78 18.51
C ALA A 143 8.73 23.97 18.05
N ILE A 144 7.99 23.82 16.95
CA ILE A 144 6.95 24.75 16.50
C ILE A 144 5.59 24.10 16.82
N SER A 145 4.75 24.79 17.56
CA SER A 145 3.46 24.28 18.02
C SER A 145 2.26 25.14 17.68
N ASN A 146 2.50 26.34 17.13
CA ASN A 146 1.47 27.29 16.74
C ASN A 146 1.66 27.71 15.28
N TRP A 147 0.58 27.80 14.53
CA TRP A 147 0.60 28.22 13.13
C TRP A 147 1.14 29.64 12.93
N ALA A 148 0.98 30.53 13.89
CA ALA A 148 1.53 31.88 13.82
C ALA A 148 3.07 31.91 13.69
N GLU A 149 3.78 30.90 14.17
CA GLU A 149 5.23 30.78 14.07
C GLU A 149 5.74 30.55 12.63
N VAL A 150 4.81 30.09 11.74
CA VAL A 150 5.10 29.83 10.32
C VAL A 150 4.21 30.65 9.37
N GLY A 151 3.68 31.78 9.85
CA GLY A 151 2.91 32.72 9.03
C GLY A 151 1.43 32.43 8.92
N GLY A 152 0.91 31.50 9.72
CA GLY A 152 -0.51 31.19 9.84
C GLY A 152 -1.22 32.03 10.90
N GLU A 153 -2.42 31.63 11.27
CA GLU A 153 -3.21 32.22 12.34
C GLU A 153 -2.71 31.79 13.73
N ASP A 154 -3.04 32.54 14.76
CA ASP A 154 -2.73 32.19 16.16
C ASP A 154 -3.61 31.01 16.63
N ARG A 155 -3.23 29.79 16.22
CA ARG A 155 -3.92 28.54 16.53
C ARG A 155 -2.90 27.41 16.74
N PRO A 156 -3.20 26.44 17.62
CA PRO A 156 -2.31 25.28 17.82
C PRO A 156 -2.24 24.42 16.56
N ILE A 157 -1.08 23.79 16.34
CA ILE A 157 -0.89 22.81 15.26
C ILE A 157 -1.27 21.42 15.74
N VAL A 158 -2.22 20.78 15.08
CA VAL A 158 -2.56 19.35 15.27
C VAL A 158 -1.79 18.52 14.24
N ARG A 159 -0.82 17.75 14.73
CA ARG A 159 0.11 16.95 13.90
C ARG A 159 -0.50 15.58 13.64
N LEU A 160 -0.65 15.24 12.37
CA LEU A 160 -1.11 13.91 11.94
C LEU A 160 0.05 13.15 11.31
N SER A 161 0.19 11.90 11.69
CA SER A 161 1.17 10.96 11.12
C SER A 161 0.53 9.60 10.92
N ARG A 162 1.23 8.75 10.20
CA ARG A 162 0.89 7.34 10.07
C ARG A 162 1.43 6.55 11.25
N GLU A 163 0.87 5.36 11.49
CA GLU A 163 1.40 4.42 12.49
C GLU A 163 2.86 4.03 12.21
N THR A 164 3.57 3.58 13.23
CA THR A 164 5.02 3.33 13.20
C THR A 164 5.46 2.20 12.26
N ASN A 165 4.57 1.27 11.91
CA ASN A 165 4.78 0.24 10.89
C ASN A 165 4.62 0.76 9.45
N SER A 166 4.12 1.98 9.27
CA SER A 166 4.01 2.63 7.96
C SER A 166 5.38 3.01 7.41
N GLY A 167 5.65 2.62 6.16
CA GLY A 167 6.86 3.08 5.45
C GLY A 167 6.91 4.58 5.26
N THR A 168 5.74 5.24 5.14
CA THR A 168 5.64 6.70 5.04
C THR A 168 6.03 7.39 6.34
N HIS A 169 5.60 6.84 7.50
CA HIS A 169 6.04 7.32 8.81
C HIS A 169 7.57 7.22 8.96
N VAL A 170 8.13 6.06 8.67
CA VAL A 170 9.59 5.83 8.79
C VAL A 170 10.36 6.75 7.85
N TYR A 171 9.94 6.84 6.59
CA TYR A 171 10.60 7.71 5.61
C TYR A 171 10.54 9.19 6.04
N PHE A 172 9.39 9.67 6.51
CA PHE A 172 9.22 11.04 6.98
C PHE A 172 10.09 11.34 8.20
N LEU A 173 10.16 10.40 9.15
CA LEU A 173 11.05 10.51 10.31
C LEU A 173 12.53 10.65 9.88
N GLU A 174 12.97 9.82 8.95
CA GLU A 174 14.37 9.77 8.55
C GLU A 174 14.75 10.94 7.64
N GLN A 175 13.92 11.28 6.66
CA GLN A 175 14.27 12.24 5.61
C GLN A 175 13.83 13.67 5.93
N VAL A 176 12.74 13.87 6.70
CA VAL A 176 12.22 15.19 7.03
C VAL A 176 12.60 15.58 8.44
N ILE A 177 12.23 14.81 9.47
CA ILE A 177 12.52 15.17 10.86
C ILE A 177 14.02 15.13 11.11
N ARG A 178 14.70 14.06 10.71
CA ARG A 178 16.14 13.85 10.87
C ARG A 178 16.99 14.35 9.71
N ARG A 179 16.36 14.89 8.66
CA ARG A 179 17.02 15.48 7.47
C ARG A 179 18.06 14.54 6.83
N GLY A 180 17.78 13.22 6.83
CA GLY A 180 18.70 12.19 6.34
C GLY A 180 19.92 11.93 7.23
N ASN A 181 20.04 12.57 8.39
CA ASN A 181 21.14 12.36 9.32
C ASN A 181 20.88 11.13 10.21
N ARG A 182 21.60 10.03 9.95
CA ARG A 182 21.48 8.77 10.72
C ARG A 182 21.91 8.88 12.18
N GLN A 183 22.66 9.92 12.56
CA GLN A 183 23.10 10.16 13.94
C GLN A 183 22.10 11.04 14.70
N ASP A 184 21.13 11.61 14.03
CA ASP A 184 20.04 12.35 14.65
C ASP A 184 19.00 11.38 15.22
N HIS A 185 18.69 11.52 16.51
CA HIS A 185 17.75 10.70 17.25
C HIS A 185 16.43 11.43 17.55
N THR A 186 16.20 12.57 16.90
CA THR A 186 14.94 13.32 17.00
C THR A 186 13.76 12.40 16.63
N LEU A 187 12.71 12.48 17.43
CA LEU A 187 11.48 11.71 17.25
C LEU A 187 10.31 12.65 16.94
N PHE A 188 9.22 12.09 16.46
CA PHE A 188 7.95 12.80 16.44
C PHE A 188 7.58 13.27 17.85
N SER A 189 6.95 14.45 17.92
CA SER A 189 6.32 14.93 19.15
C SER A 189 5.35 13.86 19.69
N PRO A 190 5.34 13.61 21.01
CA PRO A 190 4.40 12.67 21.62
C PRO A 190 2.92 13.10 21.45
N GLU A 191 2.67 14.34 21.09
CA GLU A 191 1.33 14.87 20.77
C GLU A 191 0.89 14.58 19.33
N THR A 192 1.74 13.94 18.52
CA THR A 192 1.40 13.56 17.14
C THR A 192 0.36 12.44 17.14
N LEU A 193 -0.76 12.66 16.46
CA LEU A 193 -1.81 11.66 16.29
C LEU A 193 -1.41 10.67 15.20
N LEU A 194 -1.42 9.38 15.52
CA LEU A 194 -1.08 8.31 14.61
C LEU A 194 -2.34 7.71 14.00
N LEU A 195 -2.43 7.70 12.67
CA LEU A 195 -3.57 7.20 11.92
C LEU A 195 -3.19 5.95 11.11
N PRO A 196 -4.10 4.95 11.02
CA PRO A 196 -3.78 3.65 10.42
C PRO A 196 -3.70 3.71 8.90
N SER A 197 -4.39 4.63 8.23
CA SER A 197 -4.48 4.67 6.76
C SER A 197 -4.23 6.05 6.18
N SER A 198 -3.87 6.09 4.89
CA SER A 198 -3.70 7.30 4.09
C SER A 198 -5.02 8.08 3.97
N GLU A 199 -6.13 7.40 3.73
CA GLU A 199 -7.46 8.02 3.68
C GLU A 199 -7.84 8.66 5.02
N GLY A 200 -7.40 8.08 6.15
CA GLY A 200 -7.62 8.63 7.48
C GLY A 200 -6.95 9.98 7.66
N ILE A 201 -5.71 10.15 7.17
CA ILE A 201 -5.01 11.45 7.18
C ILE A 201 -5.81 12.50 6.40
N THR A 202 -6.16 12.21 5.16
CA THR A 202 -6.91 13.14 4.29
C THR A 202 -8.28 13.49 4.88
N ALA A 203 -8.99 12.51 5.47
CA ALA A 203 -10.28 12.73 6.09
C ALA A 203 -10.19 13.66 7.31
N GLU A 204 -9.17 13.50 8.16
CA GLU A 204 -8.97 14.36 9.32
C GLU A 204 -8.58 15.80 8.89
N ILE A 205 -7.69 15.95 7.90
CA ILE A 205 -7.30 17.26 7.37
C ILE A 205 -8.52 18.07 6.89
N ARG A 206 -9.48 17.42 6.22
CA ARG A 206 -10.70 18.09 5.74
C ARG A 206 -11.55 18.69 6.86
N GLN A 207 -11.58 18.06 8.00
CA GLN A 207 -12.48 18.41 9.11
C GLN A 207 -11.80 19.29 10.18
N ASN A 208 -10.47 19.35 10.18
CA ASN A 208 -9.69 20.00 11.23
C ASN A 208 -8.84 21.15 10.69
N PRO A 209 -9.30 22.42 10.83
CA PRO A 209 -8.56 23.60 10.34
C PRO A 209 -7.18 23.77 10.97
N ASN A 210 -6.91 23.12 12.10
CA ASN A 210 -5.63 23.20 12.80
C ASN A 210 -4.63 22.12 12.37
N ALA A 211 -5.09 21.10 11.58
CA ALA A 211 -4.30 19.94 11.26
C ALA A 211 -3.27 20.19 10.16
N ILE A 212 -2.13 19.54 10.32
CA ILE A 212 -1.14 19.30 9.28
C ILE A 212 -0.94 17.79 9.16
N GLY A 213 -0.92 17.30 7.92
CA GLY A 213 -0.65 15.91 7.60
C GLY A 213 0.33 15.77 6.44
N TYR A 214 0.74 14.56 6.18
CA TYR A 214 1.53 14.21 5.01
C TYR A 214 1.08 12.86 4.48
N ASP A 215 1.05 12.73 3.16
CA ASP A 215 0.67 11.47 2.51
C ASP A 215 1.26 11.36 1.10
N GLY A 216 1.20 10.17 0.51
CA GLY A 216 1.55 9.95 -0.89
C GLY A 216 0.67 10.76 -1.83
N LEU A 217 1.26 11.23 -2.92
CA LEU A 217 0.59 12.10 -3.89
C LEU A 217 -0.70 11.47 -4.45
N GLY A 218 -0.76 10.14 -4.58
CA GLY A 218 -1.95 9.42 -5.02
C GLY A 218 -3.15 9.47 -4.07
N TYR A 219 -2.99 10.01 -2.86
CA TYR A 219 -4.07 10.20 -1.87
C TYR A 219 -4.51 11.65 -1.69
N VAL A 220 -3.88 12.57 -2.43
CA VAL A 220 -4.25 13.98 -2.40
C VAL A 220 -5.53 14.19 -3.19
N THR A 221 -6.54 14.72 -2.51
CA THR A 221 -7.86 15.01 -3.11
C THR A 221 -8.07 16.53 -3.25
N PRO A 222 -8.96 17.00 -4.15
CA PRO A 222 -9.17 18.43 -4.38
C PRO A 222 -9.70 19.22 -3.17
N ASP A 223 -10.16 18.54 -2.14
CA ASP A 223 -10.75 19.10 -0.92
C ASP A 223 -9.75 19.25 0.24
N VAL A 224 -8.46 19.06 -0.02
CA VAL A 224 -7.35 19.42 0.86
C VAL A 224 -6.40 20.40 0.16
N LYS A 225 -5.69 21.24 0.94
CA LYS A 225 -4.69 22.14 0.41
C LYS A 225 -3.31 21.53 0.50
N VAL A 226 -2.60 21.49 -0.62
CA VAL A 226 -1.19 21.10 -0.68
C VAL A 226 -0.31 22.30 -0.40
N VAL A 227 0.64 22.15 0.53
CA VAL A 227 1.62 23.15 0.89
C VAL A 227 2.89 22.93 0.08
N ALA A 228 3.42 23.99 -0.53
CA ALA A 228 4.68 23.93 -1.26
C ALA A 228 5.86 23.70 -0.30
N VAL A 229 6.84 22.90 -0.69
CA VAL A 229 7.99 22.57 0.16
C VAL A 229 9.28 23.07 -0.48
N GLY A 230 10.11 23.72 0.35
CA GLY A 230 11.44 24.20 -0.03
C GLY A 230 12.53 23.65 0.89
N ARG A 231 13.77 23.59 0.38
CA ARG A 231 14.93 23.17 1.19
C ARG A 231 15.45 24.31 2.08
N SER A 232 15.13 25.56 1.75
CA SER A 232 15.58 26.74 2.48
C SER A 232 14.53 27.83 2.46
N PRO A 233 14.59 28.83 3.38
CA PRO A 233 13.68 29.98 3.38
C PRO A 233 13.77 30.86 2.11
N ALA A 234 14.88 30.82 1.38
CA ALA A 234 15.04 31.55 0.12
C ALA A 234 14.35 30.82 -1.06
N GLY A 235 13.80 29.61 -0.85
CA GLY A 235 13.21 28.78 -1.90
C GLY A 235 14.27 28.11 -2.81
N PRO A 236 13.89 27.60 -3.98
CA PRO A 236 12.52 27.58 -4.49
C PRO A 236 11.62 26.65 -3.66
N PHE A 237 10.32 27.01 -3.59
CA PHE A 237 9.29 26.15 -3.03
C PHE A 237 8.57 25.42 -4.16
N GLN A 238 8.36 24.13 -4.02
CA GLN A 238 7.79 23.27 -5.05
C GLN A 238 6.52 22.58 -4.54
N ILE A 239 5.52 22.51 -5.40
CA ILE A 239 4.36 21.63 -5.23
C ILE A 239 4.74 20.23 -5.77
N PRO A 240 4.36 19.14 -5.11
CA PRO A 240 4.62 17.80 -5.61
C PRO A 240 3.85 17.55 -6.92
N SER A 241 4.55 17.05 -7.92
CA SER A 241 4.01 16.61 -9.20
C SER A 241 4.96 15.59 -9.83
N ALA A 242 4.48 14.85 -10.85
CA ALA A 242 5.35 13.95 -11.60
C ALA A 242 6.57 14.67 -12.20
N GLU A 243 6.38 15.89 -12.71
CA GLU A 243 7.45 16.72 -13.26
C GLU A 243 8.48 17.09 -12.19
N THR A 244 8.04 17.67 -11.06
CA THR A 244 8.95 18.12 -10.00
C THR A 244 9.67 16.96 -9.30
N VAL A 245 9.10 15.76 -9.30
CA VAL A 245 9.73 14.52 -8.81
C VAL A 245 10.80 14.05 -9.79
N ASN A 246 10.46 13.94 -11.09
CA ASN A 246 11.38 13.47 -12.13
C ASN A 246 12.60 14.41 -12.28
N ASP A 247 12.39 15.71 -12.16
CA ASP A 247 13.45 16.72 -12.21
C ASP A 247 14.25 16.84 -10.90
N GLY A 248 13.89 16.09 -9.86
CA GLY A 248 14.55 16.14 -8.55
C GLY A 248 14.36 17.46 -7.80
N LEU A 249 13.35 18.25 -8.20
CA LEU A 249 13.04 19.57 -7.62
C LEU A 249 12.23 19.46 -6.34
N TYR A 250 11.30 18.49 -6.24
CA TYR A 250 10.51 18.29 -5.04
C TYR A 250 11.34 17.55 -3.97
N PRO A 251 11.48 18.10 -2.75
CA PRO A 251 12.46 17.60 -1.79
C PRO A 251 12.07 16.30 -1.07
N ILE A 252 10.78 15.91 -1.09
CA ILE A 252 10.28 14.74 -0.35
C ILE A 252 9.71 13.72 -1.34
N ALA A 253 10.58 13.18 -2.19
CA ALA A 253 10.24 12.14 -3.17
C ALA A 253 10.97 10.84 -2.85
N ARG A 254 10.34 9.69 -3.17
CA ARG A 254 10.87 8.35 -2.89
C ARG A 254 10.45 7.36 -3.96
N ASP A 255 11.17 6.26 -4.02
CA ASP A 255 10.76 5.09 -4.77
C ASP A 255 9.75 4.25 -3.97
N LEU A 256 8.88 3.55 -4.69
CA LEU A 256 7.97 2.53 -4.18
C LEU A 256 8.46 1.16 -4.64
N TYR A 257 8.45 0.21 -3.73
CA TYR A 257 9.11 -1.07 -3.90
C TYR A 257 8.15 -2.25 -3.77
N MET A 258 8.44 -3.29 -4.54
CA MET A 258 7.97 -4.64 -4.29
C MET A 258 9.18 -5.53 -3.99
N TYR A 259 9.06 -6.39 -2.98
CA TYR A 259 10.08 -7.35 -2.60
C TYR A 259 9.57 -8.76 -2.76
N THR A 260 10.41 -9.67 -3.25
CA THR A 260 10.15 -11.12 -3.34
C THR A 260 11.26 -11.90 -2.62
N ASN A 261 11.02 -13.18 -2.36
CA ASN A 261 12.08 -14.07 -1.88
C ASN A 261 12.86 -14.63 -3.08
N GLY A 262 14.03 -14.08 -3.33
CA GLY A 262 14.87 -14.38 -4.49
C GLY A 262 14.28 -13.90 -5.81
N GLU A 263 14.85 -14.36 -6.93
CA GLU A 263 14.31 -14.07 -8.26
C GLU A 263 12.93 -14.70 -8.43
N PRO A 264 11.90 -13.91 -8.79
CA PRO A 264 10.55 -14.42 -8.93
C PRO A 264 10.44 -15.40 -10.10
N THR A 265 9.55 -16.38 -9.97
CA THR A 265 9.28 -17.37 -11.02
C THR A 265 7.77 -17.49 -11.25
N GLY A 266 7.38 -18.13 -12.36
CA GLY A 266 5.98 -18.42 -12.65
C GLY A 266 5.07 -17.20 -12.69
N ALA A 267 3.94 -17.26 -11.98
CA ALA A 267 2.95 -16.16 -11.98
C ALA A 267 3.47 -14.87 -11.36
N VAL A 268 4.29 -14.96 -10.32
CA VAL A 268 4.87 -13.77 -9.65
C VAL A 268 5.82 -13.03 -10.61
N ALA A 269 6.68 -13.74 -11.32
CA ALA A 269 7.57 -13.16 -12.34
C ALA A 269 6.77 -12.46 -13.44
N ALA A 270 5.79 -13.15 -14.02
CA ALA A 270 4.95 -12.59 -15.08
C ALA A 270 4.16 -11.36 -14.63
N TYR A 271 3.67 -11.36 -13.39
CA TYR A 271 2.95 -10.21 -12.81
C TYR A 271 3.87 -9.02 -12.61
N LEU A 272 5.07 -9.21 -12.04
CA LEU A 272 6.04 -8.14 -11.85
C LEU A 272 6.55 -7.58 -13.19
N GLU A 273 6.82 -8.44 -14.18
CA GLU A 273 7.18 -8.00 -15.53
C GLU A 273 6.06 -7.14 -16.15
N TRP A 274 4.80 -7.54 -15.98
CA TRP A 274 3.67 -6.75 -16.45
C TRP A 274 3.56 -5.42 -15.71
N ILE A 275 3.74 -5.37 -14.37
CA ILE A 275 3.73 -4.13 -13.59
C ILE A 275 4.77 -3.12 -14.12
N LEU A 276 5.93 -3.60 -14.53
CA LEU A 276 7.01 -2.77 -15.07
C LEU A 276 6.77 -2.37 -16.53
N SER A 277 5.74 -2.91 -17.19
CA SER A 277 5.44 -2.58 -18.60
C SER A 277 4.84 -1.17 -18.73
N PRO A 278 4.99 -0.55 -19.93
CA PRO A 278 4.39 0.76 -20.19
C PRO A 278 2.87 0.79 -19.96
N GLN A 279 2.18 -0.32 -20.23
CA GLN A 279 0.73 -0.42 -20.02
C GLN A 279 0.35 -0.29 -18.52
N ALA A 280 1.04 -0.98 -17.64
CA ALA A 280 0.79 -0.93 -16.20
C ALA A 280 1.27 0.40 -15.59
N GLN A 281 2.27 1.05 -16.20
CA GLN A 281 2.77 2.36 -15.76
C GLN A 281 1.80 3.51 -16.09
N ILE A 282 0.86 3.33 -17.02
CA ILE A 282 -0.25 4.28 -17.23
C ILE A 282 -1.12 4.33 -15.96
N ILE A 283 -1.39 3.17 -15.33
CA ILE A 283 -2.17 3.09 -14.07
C ILE A 283 -1.50 3.87 -12.95
N VAL A 284 -0.16 3.85 -12.88
CA VAL A 284 0.62 4.66 -11.93
C VAL A 284 0.29 6.14 -12.08
N THR A 285 0.32 6.64 -13.33
CA THR A 285 0.01 8.03 -13.65
C THR A 285 -1.44 8.39 -13.34
N ASP A 286 -2.39 7.52 -13.73
CA ASP A 286 -3.83 7.74 -13.53
C ASP A 286 -4.21 7.83 -12.04
N LEU A 287 -3.46 7.17 -11.17
CA LEU A 287 -3.63 7.21 -9.71
C LEU A 287 -2.79 8.32 -9.04
N GLY A 288 -2.15 9.21 -9.80
CA GLY A 288 -1.39 10.34 -9.27
C GLY A 288 0.00 10.01 -8.75
N PHE A 289 0.47 8.77 -8.92
CA PHE A 289 1.86 8.42 -8.65
C PHE A 289 2.77 8.76 -9.86
N VAL A 290 4.07 8.62 -9.68
CA VAL A 290 5.06 8.94 -10.72
C VAL A 290 5.58 7.63 -11.32
N PRO A 291 5.39 7.41 -12.64
CA PRO A 291 5.85 6.18 -13.28
C PRO A 291 7.39 6.13 -13.30
N ILE A 292 7.91 4.91 -13.30
CA ILE A 292 9.34 4.66 -13.54
C ILE A 292 9.64 4.89 -15.04
N PRO A 293 10.85 5.37 -15.38
CA PRO A 293 11.25 5.45 -16.77
C PRO A 293 11.29 4.06 -17.43
N PRO A 294 10.95 3.96 -18.72
CA PRO A 294 10.96 2.71 -19.47
C PRO A 294 12.35 2.10 -19.62
#